data_6e1ddb9dd5f5cf05d902f8a1d811b8d1
#
_entry.id   6e1ddb9dd5f5cf05d902f8a1d811b8d1
#
_cell.length_a   1.000
_cell.length_b   1.000
_cell.length_c   1.000
_cell.angle_alpha   90.00
_cell.angle_beta   90.00
_cell.angle_gamma   90.00
#
_symmetry.space_group_name_H-M   'P 1'
#
loop_
_entity.id
_entity.type
_entity.pdbx_description
1 polymer ?
#
loop_
_entity_poly.entity_id
_entity_poly.type
_entity_poly.pdbx_seq_one_letter_code
_entity_poly.pdbx_strand_id
1 'polypeptide(L)'
;MSNKNKLFGTMEDSVSTQACSHSHEIEEEPIKQLPKEILLRIFSYLDVISLCRCAQVSKSWNILALDGSSWQTINLFDFQKDIEGAVIENISHRCGGFLKILTLKGCQSVGDSSIKTLAQHCPNIEHLDLSECKTVTDLSTESLSRHCVKLLSLNLGSCSNITDESLKFIADGCSNLTEIDLSWCNIITINGVEALARGCKKLKKFSSKGCKQINDNAVICLANYCHDLIILNLHSCENITDISIRHISRNCIKLQKICLSKCVELTDQSLIAISQNNHALNTLEVSGCHQFTDIGFQALGKNCKYLEKMDLEECNQITDLTLAYLATGCPGLEKLVSETYI
;
A
#
# COMPACT_ATOMS: atom_id res chain seq x y z
N MET A 1 6.01 -11.91 -29.29
CA MET A 1 5.15 -10.93 -28.61
C MET A 1 3.66 -11.26 -28.77
N SER A 2 3.19 -12.50 -28.60
CA SER A 2 1.79 -12.82 -28.96
C SER A 2 1.08 -13.84 -28.07
N ASN A 3 1.62 -14.22 -26.90
CA ASN A 3 0.98 -15.28 -26.09
C ASN A 3 0.34 -14.81 -24.76
N LYS A 4 0.55 -13.57 -24.33
CA LYS A 4 0.04 -13.09 -23.03
C LYS A 4 -1.40 -12.58 -23.11
N ASN A 5 -1.81 -11.94 -24.22
CA ASN A 5 -3.19 -11.46 -24.40
C ASN A 5 -4.22 -12.58 -24.54
N LYS A 6 -3.80 -13.81 -24.88
CA LYS A 6 -4.67 -14.98 -24.92
C LYS A 6 -5.10 -15.50 -23.53
N LEU A 7 -4.38 -15.14 -22.46
CA LEU A 7 -4.69 -15.65 -21.12
C LEU A 7 -6.04 -15.13 -20.56
N PHE A 8 -6.41 -13.91 -20.90
CA PHE A 8 -7.62 -13.27 -20.32
C PHE A 8 -8.77 -13.07 -21.29
N GLY A 9 -8.52 -13.09 -22.61
CA GLY A 9 -9.51 -12.73 -23.64
C GLY A 9 -10.23 -13.88 -24.34
N THR A 10 -9.80 -15.13 -24.20
CA THR A 10 -10.30 -16.26 -25.02
C THR A 10 -10.73 -17.48 -24.20
N MET A 11 -11.29 -17.29 -23.02
CA MET A 11 -11.78 -18.43 -22.22
C MET A 11 -13.17 -18.97 -22.65
N GLU A 12 -13.86 -18.32 -23.59
CA GLU A 12 -15.22 -18.75 -24.00
C GLU A 12 -15.28 -19.59 -25.29
N ASP A 13 -14.27 -19.58 -26.18
CA ASP A 13 -14.43 -20.07 -27.56
C ASP A 13 -13.45 -21.15 -28.04
N SER A 14 -12.92 -22.05 -27.23
CA SER A 14 -12.15 -23.16 -27.81
C SER A 14 -12.34 -24.51 -27.14
N VAL A 15 -13.45 -25.17 -27.49
CA VAL A 15 -13.51 -26.65 -27.42
C VAL A 15 -13.98 -27.16 -28.76
N SER A 16 -13.10 -27.25 -29.75
CA SER A 16 -13.29 -28.11 -30.91
C SER A 16 -12.74 -29.49 -30.59
N THR A 17 -13.65 -30.43 -30.58
CA THR A 17 -13.45 -31.86 -30.41
C THR A 17 -12.58 -32.45 -31.54
N GLN A 18 -11.45 -33.05 -31.18
CA GLN A 18 -10.93 -34.22 -31.93
C GLN A 18 -10.84 -35.40 -30.98
N ALA A 19 -11.72 -36.36 -31.20
CA ALA A 19 -11.71 -37.64 -30.54
C ALA A 19 -10.60 -38.50 -31.16
N CYS A 20 -9.59 -38.85 -30.35
CA CYS A 20 -8.74 -40.02 -30.61
C CYS A 20 -9.15 -41.11 -29.61
N SER A 21 -9.72 -42.17 -30.15
CA SER A 21 -10.02 -43.42 -29.45
C SER A 21 -8.73 -44.21 -29.24
N HIS A 22 -8.22 -44.25 -28.01
CA HIS A 22 -7.38 -45.35 -27.54
C HIS A 22 -7.78 -45.68 -26.11
N SER A 23 -8.36 -46.86 -25.94
CA SER A 23 -8.66 -47.50 -24.68
C SER A 23 -7.36 -47.94 -23.98
N HIS A 24 -6.90 -47.13 -23.01
CA HIS A 24 -6.09 -47.61 -21.92
C HIS A 24 -6.85 -47.30 -20.61
N GLU A 25 -7.10 -48.32 -19.81
CA GLU A 25 -7.55 -48.19 -18.42
C GLU A 25 -6.52 -47.28 -17.69
N ILE A 26 -6.83 -45.99 -17.62
CA ILE A 26 -6.09 -45.02 -16.84
C ILE A 26 -6.63 -45.15 -15.42
N GLU A 27 -5.81 -45.62 -14.48
CA GLU A 27 -6.08 -45.50 -13.05
C GLU A 27 -6.66 -44.12 -12.80
N GLU A 28 -7.88 -44.04 -12.26
CA GLU A 28 -8.53 -42.75 -11.97
C GLU A 28 -7.64 -41.95 -11.04
N GLU A 29 -7.15 -40.82 -11.54
CA GLU A 29 -6.24 -39.94 -10.79
C GLU A 29 -6.86 -39.59 -9.43
N PRO A 30 -6.11 -39.68 -8.32
CA PRO A 30 -6.62 -39.44 -6.95
C PRO A 30 -7.38 -38.12 -6.79
N ILE A 31 -7.05 -37.12 -7.60
CA ILE A 31 -7.68 -35.81 -7.61
C ILE A 31 -9.16 -35.84 -8.05
N LYS A 32 -9.55 -36.77 -8.92
CA LYS A 32 -10.97 -36.90 -9.36
C LYS A 32 -11.89 -37.43 -8.26
N GLN A 33 -11.33 -37.99 -7.18
CA GLN A 33 -12.08 -38.54 -6.05
C GLN A 33 -12.34 -37.49 -4.95
N LEU A 34 -11.73 -36.28 -5.02
CA LEU A 34 -11.94 -35.26 -4.01
C LEU A 34 -13.29 -34.55 -4.18
N PRO A 35 -14.03 -34.28 -3.09
CA PRO A 35 -15.22 -33.46 -3.11
C PRO A 35 -14.92 -32.05 -3.69
N LYS A 36 -15.92 -31.47 -4.38
CA LYS A 36 -15.80 -30.15 -5.01
C LYS A 36 -15.32 -29.07 -4.02
N GLU A 37 -15.80 -29.14 -2.79
CA GLU A 37 -15.46 -28.18 -1.72
C GLU A 37 -13.97 -28.24 -1.37
N ILE A 38 -13.39 -29.43 -1.37
CA ILE A 38 -11.94 -29.61 -1.11
C ILE A 38 -11.13 -29.09 -2.30
N LEU A 39 -11.59 -29.36 -3.53
CA LEU A 39 -10.92 -28.83 -4.72
C LEU A 39 -10.99 -27.29 -4.76
N LEU A 40 -12.13 -26.67 -4.48
CA LEU A 40 -12.25 -25.21 -4.37
C LEU A 40 -11.32 -24.66 -3.27
N ARG A 41 -11.20 -25.35 -2.15
CA ARG A 41 -10.27 -24.97 -1.08
C ARG A 41 -8.81 -25.03 -1.56
N ILE A 42 -8.43 -26.05 -2.33
CA ILE A 42 -7.09 -26.15 -2.93
C ILE A 42 -6.87 -25.00 -3.92
N PHE A 43 -7.83 -24.75 -4.81
CA PHE A 43 -7.75 -23.68 -5.82
C PHE A 43 -7.66 -22.29 -5.18
N SER A 44 -8.27 -22.07 -4.03
CA SER A 44 -8.21 -20.79 -3.32
C SER A 44 -6.81 -20.41 -2.81
N TYR A 45 -5.84 -21.33 -2.81
CA TYR A 45 -4.43 -21.06 -2.50
C TYR A 45 -3.56 -20.76 -3.73
N LEU A 46 -4.13 -20.87 -4.94
CA LEU A 46 -3.39 -20.65 -6.17
C LEU A 46 -3.38 -19.16 -6.54
N ASP A 47 -2.27 -18.71 -7.11
CA ASP A 47 -2.20 -17.40 -7.74
C ASP A 47 -2.97 -17.36 -9.06
N VAL A 48 -3.17 -16.16 -9.60
CA VAL A 48 -3.93 -15.92 -10.85
C VAL A 48 -3.36 -16.71 -12.03
N ILE A 49 -2.03 -16.80 -12.14
CA ILE A 49 -1.36 -17.52 -13.24
C ILE A 49 -1.66 -19.00 -13.13
N SER A 50 -1.53 -19.56 -11.95
CA SER A 50 -1.81 -20.98 -11.68
C SER A 50 -3.28 -21.31 -11.88
N LEU A 51 -4.20 -20.44 -11.45
CA LEU A 51 -5.65 -20.59 -11.75
C LEU A 51 -5.93 -20.61 -13.25
N CYS A 52 -5.33 -19.67 -14.01
CA CYS A 52 -5.48 -19.64 -15.47
C CYS A 52 -4.91 -20.90 -16.14
N ARG A 53 -3.80 -21.46 -15.63
CA ARG A 53 -3.24 -22.74 -16.12
C ARG A 53 -4.17 -23.91 -15.78
N CYS A 54 -4.67 -23.97 -14.55
CA CYS A 54 -5.63 -24.99 -14.11
C CYS A 54 -6.90 -24.98 -14.97
N ALA A 55 -7.39 -23.79 -15.36
CA ALA A 55 -8.55 -23.65 -16.22
C ALA A 55 -8.37 -24.30 -17.60
N GLN A 56 -7.15 -24.55 -18.05
CA GLN A 56 -6.84 -25.15 -19.35
C GLN A 56 -6.68 -26.68 -19.29
N VAL A 57 -6.67 -27.30 -18.11
CA VAL A 57 -6.42 -28.73 -17.92
C VAL A 57 -7.62 -29.58 -18.33
N SER A 58 -8.81 -29.21 -17.89
CA SER A 58 -10.06 -29.94 -18.23
C SER A 58 -11.29 -29.04 -18.00
N LYS A 59 -12.44 -29.45 -18.55
CA LYS A 59 -13.71 -28.74 -18.33
C LYS A 59 -14.07 -28.64 -16.83
N SER A 60 -13.85 -29.69 -16.07
CA SER A 60 -14.09 -29.70 -14.62
C SER A 60 -13.18 -28.70 -13.88
N TRP A 61 -11.89 -28.69 -14.20
CA TRP A 61 -10.94 -27.74 -13.60
C TRP A 61 -11.18 -26.31 -14.06
N ASN A 62 -11.66 -26.11 -15.29
CA ASN A 62 -12.05 -24.79 -15.77
C ASN A 62 -13.16 -24.19 -14.89
N ILE A 63 -14.20 -24.97 -14.58
CA ILE A 63 -15.31 -24.53 -13.69
C ILE A 63 -14.80 -24.17 -12.31
N LEU A 64 -13.89 -24.99 -11.75
CA LEU A 64 -13.30 -24.74 -10.42
C LEU A 64 -12.39 -23.51 -10.41
N ALA A 65 -11.52 -23.39 -11.41
CA ALA A 65 -10.59 -22.28 -11.53
C ALA A 65 -11.30 -20.94 -11.76
N LEU A 66 -12.45 -20.95 -12.44
CA LEU A 66 -13.26 -19.76 -12.72
C LEU A 66 -14.28 -19.44 -11.61
N ASP A 67 -14.36 -20.26 -10.56
CA ASP A 67 -15.21 -19.98 -9.41
C ASP A 67 -14.70 -18.72 -8.69
N GLY A 68 -15.58 -17.72 -8.53
CA GLY A 68 -15.22 -16.41 -7.95
C GLY A 68 -14.61 -16.50 -6.56
N SER A 69 -14.97 -17.53 -5.77
CA SER A 69 -14.43 -17.75 -4.42
C SER A 69 -12.92 -18.01 -4.40
N SER A 70 -12.34 -18.46 -5.52
CA SER A 70 -10.89 -18.66 -5.67
C SER A 70 -10.13 -17.37 -5.99
N TRP A 71 -10.83 -16.27 -6.32
CA TRP A 71 -10.25 -15.00 -6.77
C TRP A 71 -10.31 -13.90 -5.69
N GLN A 72 -9.97 -14.25 -4.45
CA GLN A 72 -10.00 -13.31 -3.33
C GLN A 72 -8.82 -12.34 -3.33
N THR A 73 -7.68 -12.77 -3.88
CA THR A 73 -6.44 -11.97 -3.97
C THR A 73 -5.91 -12.02 -5.38
N ILE A 74 -5.79 -10.85 -6.01
CA ILE A 74 -5.33 -10.70 -7.38
C ILE A 74 -4.20 -9.67 -7.41
N ASN A 75 -3.05 -10.08 -7.97
CA ASN A 75 -1.94 -9.20 -8.24
C ASN A 75 -1.65 -9.21 -9.74
N LEU A 76 -1.81 -8.05 -10.40
CA LEU A 76 -1.59 -7.86 -11.83
C LEU A 76 -0.32 -7.06 -12.16
N PHE A 77 0.56 -6.85 -11.18
CA PHE A 77 1.78 -6.06 -11.35
C PHE A 77 2.67 -6.56 -12.50
N ASP A 78 2.83 -7.88 -12.64
CA ASP A 78 3.65 -8.47 -13.71
C ASP A 78 3.05 -8.30 -15.12
N PHE A 79 1.77 -7.91 -15.18
CA PHE A 79 0.99 -7.75 -16.42
C PHE A 79 0.63 -6.29 -16.71
N GLN A 80 1.15 -5.32 -15.98
CA GLN A 80 0.76 -3.90 -16.00
C GLN A 80 0.71 -3.27 -17.41
N LYS A 81 1.51 -3.76 -18.36
CA LYS A 81 1.54 -3.27 -19.75
C LYS A 81 0.46 -3.89 -20.64
N ASP A 82 -0.05 -5.05 -20.24
CA ASP A 82 -0.97 -5.86 -21.02
C ASP A 82 -2.42 -5.77 -20.49
N ILE A 83 -2.62 -5.15 -19.31
CA ILE A 83 -3.95 -5.03 -18.69
C ILE A 83 -4.68 -3.81 -19.23
N GLU A 84 -5.77 -4.06 -19.92
CA GLU A 84 -6.74 -3.08 -20.37
C GLU A 84 -7.96 -3.01 -19.42
N GLY A 85 -8.72 -1.91 -19.51
CA GLY A 85 -9.93 -1.72 -18.72
C GLY A 85 -10.92 -2.87 -18.79
N ALA A 86 -11.13 -3.45 -19.98
CA ALA A 86 -12.01 -4.58 -20.20
C ALA A 86 -11.62 -5.83 -19.38
N VAL A 87 -10.33 -6.04 -19.12
CA VAL A 87 -9.87 -7.15 -18.27
C VAL A 87 -10.34 -6.95 -16.84
N ILE A 88 -10.26 -5.71 -16.32
CA ILE A 88 -10.72 -5.38 -14.96
C ILE A 88 -12.24 -5.55 -14.85
N GLU A 89 -12.99 -5.16 -15.87
CA GLU A 89 -14.43 -5.35 -15.93
C GLU A 89 -14.80 -6.84 -15.87
N ASN A 90 -14.14 -7.68 -16.69
CA ASN A 90 -14.35 -9.14 -16.68
C ASN A 90 -13.99 -9.78 -15.32
N ILE A 91 -12.86 -9.36 -14.72
CA ILE A 91 -12.47 -9.82 -13.38
C ILE A 91 -13.53 -9.42 -12.36
N SER A 92 -14.02 -8.18 -12.42
CA SER A 92 -15.01 -7.64 -11.48
C SER A 92 -16.32 -8.45 -11.52
N HIS A 93 -16.82 -8.77 -12.70
CA HIS A 93 -18.01 -9.60 -12.87
C HIS A 93 -17.81 -11.02 -12.34
N ARG A 94 -16.63 -11.60 -12.54
CA ARG A 94 -16.30 -12.96 -12.11
C ARG A 94 -16.14 -13.07 -10.60
N CYS A 95 -15.34 -12.18 -10.03
CA CYS A 95 -14.98 -12.23 -8.60
C CYS A 95 -16.13 -11.78 -7.71
N GLY A 96 -16.93 -10.80 -8.17
CA GLY A 96 -18.04 -10.26 -7.41
C GLY A 96 -17.65 -9.90 -5.98
N GLY A 97 -18.48 -10.30 -5.03
CA GLY A 97 -18.27 -10.04 -3.60
C GLY A 97 -17.13 -10.84 -2.94
N PHE A 98 -16.42 -11.72 -3.66
CA PHE A 98 -15.32 -12.50 -3.07
C PHE A 98 -13.98 -11.76 -3.08
N LEU A 99 -13.77 -10.81 -4.01
CA LEU A 99 -12.50 -10.09 -4.13
C LEU A 99 -12.27 -9.19 -2.92
N LYS A 100 -11.10 -9.37 -2.28
CA LYS A 100 -10.66 -8.62 -1.10
C LYS A 100 -9.40 -7.80 -1.35
N ILE A 101 -8.45 -8.36 -2.09
CA ILE A 101 -7.15 -7.74 -2.33
C ILE A 101 -6.89 -7.66 -3.82
N LEU A 102 -6.68 -6.44 -4.33
CA LEU A 102 -6.38 -6.21 -5.74
C LEU A 102 -5.21 -5.24 -5.89
N THR A 103 -4.18 -5.67 -6.63
CA THR A 103 -3.04 -4.84 -7.02
C THR A 103 -3.07 -4.59 -8.51
N LEU A 104 -3.24 -3.31 -8.88
CA LEU A 104 -3.23 -2.78 -10.24
C LEU A 104 -2.05 -1.82 -10.47
N LYS A 105 -1.05 -1.88 -9.60
CA LYS A 105 0.11 -0.98 -9.66
C LYS A 105 0.67 -0.90 -11.08
N GLY A 106 0.78 0.33 -11.61
CA GLY A 106 1.39 0.61 -12.91
C GLY A 106 0.53 0.25 -14.14
N CYS A 107 -0.73 -0.19 -13.95
CA CYS A 107 -1.63 -0.50 -15.06
C CYS A 107 -2.13 0.79 -15.71
N GLN A 108 -1.40 1.31 -16.71
CA GLN A 108 -1.63 2.62 -17.32
C GLN A 108 -2.97 2.74 -18.08
N SER A 109 -3.52 1.63 -18.57
CA SER A 109 -4.79 1.60 -19.32
C SER A 109 -6.02 1.42 -18.42
N VAL A 110 -5.83 1.29 -17.09
CA VAL A 110 -6.92 1.19 -16.13
C VAL A 110 -7.31 2.59 -15.67
N GLY A 111 -8.54 3.00 -15.98
CA GLY A 111 -9.07 4.31 -15.66
C GLY A 111 -10.40 4.28 -14.91
N ASP A 112 -11.06 5.43 -14.81
CA ASP A 112 -12.25 5.62 -13.97
C ASP A 112 -13.41 4.70 -14.30
N SER A 113 -13.65 4.37 -15.59
CA SER A 113 -14.72 3.47 -16.00
C SER A 113 -14.51 2.06 -15.41
N SER A 114 -13.29 1.53 -15.51
CA SER A 114 -12.97 0.21 -15.00
C SER A 114 -13.03 0.16 -13.47
N ILE A 115 -12.56 1.22 -12.79
CA ILE A 115 -12.63 1.31 -11.33
C ILE A 115 -14.09 1.46 -10.86
N LYS A 116 -14.92 2.17 -11.61
CA LYS A 116 -16.36 2.25 -11.32
C LYS A 116 -17.02 0.88 -11.40
N THR A 117 -16.78 0.11 -12.47
CA THR A 117 -17.29 -1.26 -12.61
C THR A 117 -16.78 -2.16 -11.49
N LEU A 118 -15.49 -2.07 -11.18
CA LEU A 118 -14.87 -2.79 -10.06
C LEU A 118 -15.59 -2.49 -8.74
N ALA A 119 -15.77 -1.21 -8.41
CA ALA A 119 -16.41 -0.80 -7.15
C ALA A 119 -17.84 -1.32 -7.04
N GLN A 120 -18.62 -1.27 -8.14
CA GLN A 120 -20.00 -1.75 -8.17
C GLN A 120 -20.13 -3.25 -7.96
N HIS A 121 -19.23 -4.05 -8.53
CA HIS A 121 -19.31 -5.51 -8.47
C HIS A 121 -18.54 -6.13 -7.30
N CYS A 122 -17.50 -5.46 -6.80
CA CYS A 122 -16.62 -5.96 -5.75
C CYS A 122 -16.68 -5.10 -4.46
N PRO A 123 -17.85 -4.98 -3.79
CA PRO A 123 -18.02 -4.09 -2.63
C PRO A 123 -17.23 -4.54 -1.39
N ASN A 124 -16.69 -5.75 -1.39
CA ASN A 124 -15.96 -6.32 -0.26
C ASN A 124 -14.44 -6.15 -0.35
N ILE A 125 -13.95 -5.30 -1.27
CA ILE A 125 -12.52 -4.99 -1.37
C ILE A 125 -12.06 -4.35 -0.05
N GLU A 126 -10.99 -4.92 0.51
CA GLU A 126 -10.34 -4.49 1.74
C GLU A 126 -9.01 -3.76 1.43
N HIS A 127 -8.27 -4.23 0.42
CA HIS A 127 -6.97 -3.67 0.02
C HIS A 127 -6.94 -3.41 -1.49
N LEU A 128 -6.66 -2.18 -1.88
CA LEU A 128 -6.58 -1.77 -3.28
C LEU A 128 -5.31 -0.95 -3.54
N ASP A 129 -4.49 -1.42 -4.48
CA ASP A 129 -3.32 -0.70 -4.95
C ASP A 129 -3.54 -0.21 -6.39
N LEU A 130 -3.65 1.11 -6.56
CA LEU A 130 -3.77 1.82 -7.82
C LEU A 130 -2.53 2.69 -8.10
N SER A 131 -1.43 2.47 -7.35
CA SER A 131 -0.23 3.28 -7.51
C SER A 131 0.28 3.27 -8.94
N GLU A 132 0.78 4.41 -9.39
CA GLU A 132 1.28 4.63 -10.75
C GLU A 132 0.21 4.51 -11.87
N CYS A 133 -1.09 4.41 -11.55
CA CYS A 133 -2.18 4.43 -12.53
C CYS A 133 -2.53 5.89 -12.89
N LYS A 134 -1.93 6.42 -13.96
CA LYS A 134 -2.04 7.85 -14.34
C LYS A 134 -3.42 8.28 -14.84
N THR A 135 -4.26 7.34 -15.24
CA THR A 135 -5.61 7.59 -15.76
C THR A 135 -6.69 7.56 -14.67
N VAL A 136 -6.31 7.21 -13.45
CA VAL A 136 -7.18 7.26 -12.27
C VAL A 136 -7.31 8.71 -11.80
N THR A 137 -8.55 9.17 -11.59
CA THR A 137 -8.90 10.51 -11.14
C THR A 137 -9.80 10.47 -9.89
N ASP A 138 -10.29 11.64 -9.47
CA ASP A 138 -11.25 11.77 -8.37
C ASP A 138 -12.55 10.99 -8.60
N LEU A 139 -12.94 10.71 -9.85
CA LEU A 139 -14.11 9.89 -10.18
C LEU A 139 -13.95 8.43 -9.76
N SER A 140 -12.72 7.91 -9.80
CA SER A 140 -12.42 6.58 -9.28
C SER A 140 -12.65 6.51 -7.78
N THR A 141 -12.13 7.49 -7.02
CA THR A 141 -12.27 7.53 -5.57
C THR A 141 -13.71 7.81 -5.13
N GLU A 142 -14.46 8.62 -5.89
CA GLU A 142 -15.91 8.78 -5.69
C GLU A 142 -16.64 7.45 -5.82
N SER A 143 -16.31 6.66 -6.85
CA SER A 143 -16.93 5.34 -7.05
C SER A 143 -16.59 4.36 -5.93
N LEU A 144 -15.32 4.34 -5.49
CA LEU A 144 -14.86 3.53 -4.36
C LEU A 144 -15.56 3.92 -3.06
N SER A 145 -15.67 5.20 -2.77
CA SER A 145 -16.32 5.70 -1.54
C SER A 145 -17.79 5.30 -1.44
N ARG A 146 -18.49 5.24 -2.57
CA ARG A 146 -19.91 4.86 -2.63
C ARG A 146 -20.16 3.37 -2.44
N HIS A 147 -19.24 2.52 -2.86
CA HIS A 147 -19.48 1.08 -2.95
C HIS A 147 -18.56 0.24 -2.06
N CYS A 148 -17.31 0.65 -1.83
CA CYS A 148 -16.29 -0.14 -1.14
C CYS A 148 -16.10 0.32 0.32
N VAL A 149 -17.17 0.32 1.12
CA VAL A 149 -17.15 0.79 2.53
C VAL A 149 -16.29 -0.05 3.48
N LYS A 150 -15.83 -1.23 3.02
CA LYS A 150 -14.94 -2.12 3.77
C LYS A 150 -13.46 -1.87 3.50
N LEU A 151 -13.13 -0.86 2.70
CA LEU A 151 -11.76 -0.54 2.34
C LEU A 151 -10.93 -0.21 3.59
N LEU A 152 -9.83 -0.95 3.77
CA LEU A 152 -8.89 -0.82 4.87
C LEU A 152 -7.56 -0.20 4.41
N SER A 153 -7.14 -0.48 3.19
CA SER A 153 -5.87 0.01 2.62
C SER A 153 -6.06 0.49 1.19
N LEU A 154 -5.63 1.70 0.90
CA LEU A 154 -5.68 2.31 -0.42
C LEU A 154 -4.32 2.92 -0.76
N ASN A 155 -3.74 2.48 -1.87
CA ASN A 155 -2.52 3.05 -2.42
C ASN A 155 -2.84 3.82 -3.72
N LEU A 156 -2.63 5.15 -3.69
CA LEU A 156 -2.78 6.08 -4.81
C LEU A 156 -1.44 6.72 -5.21
N GLY A 157 -0.32 6.17 -4.74
CA GLY A 157 1.00 6.73 -4.98
C GLY A 157 1.27 6.97 -6.46
N SER A 158 1.78 8.15 -6.81
CA SER A 158 2.07 8.56 -8.20
C SER A 158 0.84 8.62 -9.13
N CYS A 159 -0.37 8.70 -8.59
CA CYS A 159 -1.57 9.03 -9.34
C CYS A 159 -1.66 10.56 -9.51
N SER A 160 -1.18 11.09 -10.62
CA SER A 160 -0.99 12.54 -10.84
C SER A 160 -2.28 13.35 -10.92
N ASN A 161 -3.43 12.70 -11.11
CA ASN A 161 -4.74 13.36 -11.30
C ASN A 161 -5.65 13.25 -10.05
N ILE A 162 -5.08 12.82 -8.92
CA ILE A 162 -5.77 12.77 -7.63
C ILE A 162 -5.64 14.12 -6.93
N THR A 163 -6.77 14.71 -6.52
CA THR A 163 -6.84 15.99 -5.85
C THR A 163 -7.41 15.88 -4.43
N ASP A 164 -7.60 17.02 -3.75
CA ASP A 164 -8.25 17.07 -2.43
C ASP A 164 -9.67 16.50 -2.44
N GLU A 165 -10.38 16.54 -3.58
CA GLU A 165 -11.72 15.97 -3.72
C GLU A 165 -11.70 14.45 -3.54
N SER A 166 -10.67 13.77 -4.04
CA SER A 166 -10.47 12.34 -3.78
C SER A 166 -10.46 12.02 -2.29
N LEU A 167 -9.73 12.81 -1.51
CA LEU A 167 -9.60 12.58 -0.06
C LEU A 167 -10.89 12.90 0.69
N LYS A 168 -11.69 13.86 0.21
CA LYS A 168 -13.03 14.13 0.74
C LYS A 168 -13.96 12.94 0.48
N PHE A 169 -14.00 12.41 -0.75
CA PHE A 169 -14.80 11.23 -1.06
C PHE A 169 -14.41 10.03 -0.19
N ILE A 170 -13.10 9.77 -0.04
CA ILE A 170 -12.61 8.68 0.81
C ILE A 170 -12.99 8.90 2.28
N ALA A 171 -12.89 10.12 2.78
CA ALA A 171 -13.28 10.49 4.14
C ALA A 171 -14.76 10.20 4.42
N ASP A 172 -15.63 10.48 3.44
CA ASP A 172 -17.07 10.31 3.56
C ASP A 172 -17.51 8.84 3.50
N GLY A 173 -16.89 8.04 2.62
CA GLY A 173 -17.34 6.66 2.35
C GLY A 173 -16.51 5.56 3.02
N CYS A 174 -15.23 5.79 3.30
CA CYS A 174 -14.29 4.75 3.75
C CYS A 174 -13.80 4.97 5.18
N SER A 175 -14.71 5.15 6.14
CA SER A 175 -14.39 5.45 7.55
C SER A 175 -13.60 4.34 8.27
N ASN A 176 -13.49 3.15 7.69
CA ASN A 176 -12.70 2.04 8.21
C ASN A 176 -11.25 2.04 7.71
N LEU A 177 -10.87 3.01 6.87
CA LEU A 177 -9.53 3.06 6.28
C LEU A 177 -8.46 3.15 7.39
N THR A 178 -7.50 2.23 7.31
CA THR A 178 -6.36 2.14 8.24
C THR A 178 -5.03 2.50 7.59
N GLU A 179 -4.95 2.41 6.25
CA GLU A 179 -3.71 2.66 5.53
C GLU A 179 -3.99 3.46 4.26
N ILE A 180 -3.23 4.52 4.05
CA ILE A 180 -3.27 5.29 2.79
C ILE A 180 -1.86 5.68 2.36
N ASP A 181 -1.58 5.50 1.07
CA ASP A 181 -0.38 6.02 0.42
C ASP A 181 -0.76 7.01 -0.67
N LEU A 182 -0.28 8.24 -0.51
CA LEU A 182 -0.47 9.39 -1.40
C LEU A 182 0.87 9.86 -1.98
N SER A 183 1.92 9.06 -1.88
CA SER A 183 3.28 9.41 -2.29
C SER A 183 3.31 9.94 -3.71
N TRP A 184 3.96 11.09 -3.92
CA TRP A 184 4.09 11.76 -5.22
C TRP A 184 2.77 12.28 -5.82
N CYS A 185 1.68 12.39 -5.03
CA CYS A 185 0.46 13.08 -5.41
C CYS A 185 0.59 14.58 -5.14
N ASN A 186 1.20 15.31 -6.08
CA ASN A 186 1.66 16.69 -5.87
C ASN A 186 0.55 17.76 -5.84
N ILE A 187 -0.69 17.40 -6.15
CA ILE A 187 -1.84 18.33 -6.15
C ILE A 187 -2.55 18.34 -4.79
N ILE A 188 -2.34 17.29 -3.97
CA ILE A 188 -2.96 17.18 -2.66
C ILE A 188 -2.40 18.24 -1.72
N THR A 189 -3.31 18.96 -1.06
CA THR A 189 -3.00 20.05 -0.11
C THR A 189 -3.45 19.69 1.32
N ILE A 190 -3.30 20.64 2.23
CA ILE A 190 -3.83 20.54 3.60
C ILE A 190 -5.34 20.23 3.62
N ASN A 191 -6.12 20.79 2.69
CA ASN A 191 -7.60 20.63 2.71
C ASN A 191 -8.00 19.16 2.53
N GLY A 192 -7.32 18.45 1.62
CA GLY A 192 -7.54 17.01 1.44
C GLY A 192 -7.12 16.20 2.65
N VAL A 193 -5.92 16.46 3.21
CA VAL A 193 -5.42 15.75 4.38
C VAL A 193 -6.30 16.00 5.61
N GLU A 194 -6.79 17.23 5.81
CA GLU A 194 -7.70 17.55 6.90
C GLU A 194 -9.02 16.78 6.76
N ALA A 195 -9.63 16.77 5.58
CA ALA A 195 -10.84 16.00 5.33
C ALA A 195 -10.63 14.51 5.62
N LEU A 196 -9.55 13.93 5.10
CA LEU A 196 -9.18 12.54 5.34
C LEU A 196 -9.01 12.24 6.83
N ALA A 197 -8.26 13.06 7.57
CA ALA A 197 -7.99 12.85 8.98
C ALA A 197 -9.28 12.91 9.82
N ARG A 198 -10.20 13.81 9.48
CA ARG A 198 -11.52 13.92 10.15
C ARG A 198 -12.42 12.71 9.91
N GLY A 199 -12.42 12.16 8.68
CA GLY A 199 -13.27 11.01 8.31
C GLY A 199 -12.64 9.66 8.68
N CYS A 200 -11.33 9.49 8.50
CA CYS A 200 -10.62 8.24 8.67
C CYS A 200 -9.80 8.19 9.98
N LYS A 201 -10.47 8.30 11.13
CA LYS A 201 -9.83 8.34 12.46
C LYS A 201 -9.09 7.07 12.87
N LYS A 202 -9.30 5.95 12.14
CA LYS A 202 -8.65 4.65 12.38
C LYS A 202 -7.31 4.49 11.65
N LEU A 203 -6.80 5.57 11.01
CA LEU A 203 -5.54 5.52 10.28
C LEU A 203 -4.39 5.07 11.17
N LYS A 204 -3.67 4.05 10.69
CA LYS A 204 -2.46 3.48 11.28
C LYS A 204 -1.23 3.74 10.43
N LYS A 205 -1.41 3.89 9.11
CA LYS A 205 -0.32 4.16 8.19
C LYS A 205 -0.70 5.32 7.27
N PHE A 206 0.13 6.33 7.24
CA PHE A 206 0.00 7.48 6.35
C PHE A 206 1.33 7.72 5.64
N SER A 207 1.29 7.81 4.32
CA SER A 207 2.44 8.15 3.47
C SER A 207 2.06 9.28 2.52
N SER A 208 2.89 10.34 2.52
CA SER A 208 2.84 11.45 1.57
C SER A 208 4.23 11.76 1.03
N LYS A 209 5.06 10.71 0.82
CA LYS A 209 6.41 10.86 0.31
C LYS A 209 6.43 11.73 -0.96
N GLY A 210 7.27 12.76 -0.98
CA GLY A 210 7.47 13.64 -2.13
C GLY A 210 6.31 14.59 -2.43
N CYS A 211 5.31 14.69 -1.56
CA CYS A 211 4.18 15.63 -1.73
C CYS A 211 4.58 17.04 -1.32
N LYS A 212 4.88 17.90 -2.28
CA LYS A 212 5.42 19.26 -2.05
C LYS A 212 4.45 20.23 -1.36
N GLN A 213 3.13 19.97 -1.41
CA GLN A 213 2.10 20.82 -0.79
C GLN A 213 1.82 20.46 0.67
N ILE A 214 2.38 19.34 1.15
CA ILE A 214 2.22 18.93 2.55
C ILE A 214 3.13 19.76 3.45
N ASN A 215 2.53 20.40 4.44
CA ASN A 215 3.17 21.30 5.39
C ASN A 215 2.80 20.93 6.84
N ASP A 216 3.31 21.70 7.80
CA ASP A 216 3.06 21.47 9.22
C ASP A 216 1.58 21.36 9.57
N ASN A 217 0.73 22.21 9.00
CA ASN A 217 -0.71 22.18 9.31
C ASN A 217 -1.37 20.87 8.90
N ALA A 218 -0.96 20.28 7.76
CA ALA A 218 -1.47 18.97 7.34
C ALA A 218 -1.11 17.86 8.34
N VAL A 219 0.13 17.85 8.82
CA VAL A 219 0.60 16.87 9.82
C VAL A 219 -0.04 17.12 11.19
N ILE A 220 -0.26 18.37 11.57
CA ILE A 220 -1.00 18.73 12.80
C ILE A 220 -2.44 18.22 12.73
N CYS A 221 -3.11 18.31 11.57
CA CYS A 221 -4.44 17.73 11.40
C CYS A 221 -4.44 16.21 11.62
N LEU A 222 -3.45 15.49 11.04
CA LEU A 222 -3.28 14.05 11.32
C LEU A 222 -3.09 13.79 12.82
N ALA A 223 -2.24 14.57 13.47
CA ALA A 223 -1.98 14.45 14.90
C ALA A 223 -3.24 14.64 15.76
N ASN A 224 -4.14 15.51 15.34
CA ASN A 224 -5.36 15.85 16.09
C ASN A 224 -6.48 14.81 15.95
N TYR A 225 -6.49 14.01 14.88
CA TYR A 225 -7.60 13.08 14.61
C TYR A 225 -7.17 11.61 14.51
N CYS A 226 -5.91 11.31 14.18
CA CYS A 226 -5.42 9.95 13.90
C CYS A 226 -4.44 9.47 14.98
N HIS A 227 -4.93 9.26 16.21
CA HIS A 227 -4.09 8.89 17.37
C HIS A 227 -3.53 7.46 17.32
N ASP A 228 -4.04 6.61 16.42
CA ASP A 228 -3.62 5.23 16.24
C ASP A 228 -2.50 5.06 15.19
N LEU A 229 -1.88 6.16 14.75
CA LEU A 229 -0.78 6.10 13.79
C LEU A 229 0.40 5.29 14.33
N ILE A 230 0.83 4.34 13.50
CA ILE A 230 1.96 3.43 13.73
C ILE A 230 3.10 3.74 12.74
N ILE A 231 2.76 4.08 11.50
CA ILE A 231 3.71 4.39 10.43
C ILE A 231 3.39 5.76 9.85
N LEU A 232 4.39 6.63 9.84
CA LEU A 232 4.34 7.96 9.21
C LEU A 232 5.49 8.10 8.23
N ASN A 233 5.18 8.37 6.95
CA ASN A 233 6.18 8.63 5.93
C ASN A 233 5.96 10.01 5.32
N LEU A 234 6.90 10.91 5.60
CA LEU A 234 6.96 12.29 5.10
C LEU A 234 8.24 12.54 4.28
N HIS A 235 8.88 11.47 3.76
CA HIS A 235 10.12 11.60 2.97
C HIS A 235 9.97 12.68 1.89
N SER A 236 10.93 13.60 1.80
CA SER A 236 10.95 14.73 0.84
C SER A 236 9.74 15.67 0.93
N CYS A 237 9.14 15.81 2.11
CA CYS A 237 8.18 16.88 2.39
C CYS A 237 8.94 18.10 2.90
N GLU A 238 9.36 18.98 2.00
CA GLU A 238 10.28 20.09 2.26
C GLU A 238 9.69 21.17 3.19
N ASN A 239 8.35 21.25 3.31
CA ASN A 239 7.64 22.26 4.11
C ASN A 239 7.28 21.77 5.52
N ILE A 240 7.94 20.71 6.01
CA ILE A 240 7.74 20.14 7.34
C ILE A 240 8.86 20.67 8.28
N THR A 241 8.43 21.21 9.43
CA THR A 241 9.34 21.73 10.46
C THR A 241 9.17 20.98 11.80
N ASP A 242 9.99 21.33 12.79
CA ASP A 242 9.91 20.78 14.15
C ASP A 242 8.53 20.98 14.80
N ILE A 243 7.75 21.96 14.33
CA ILE A 243 6.42 22.26 14.88
C ILE A 243 5.50 21.06 14.72
N SER A 244 5.38 20.54 13.50
CA SER A 244 4.50 19.40 13.21
C SER A 244 5.01 18.11 13.85
N ILE A 245 6.32 17.88 13.85
CA ILE A 245 6.91 16.68 14.48
C ILE A 245 6.66 16.66 15.98
N ARG A 246 6.72 17.82 16.63
CA ARG A 246 6.38 17.94 18.06
C ARG A 246 4.90 17.62 18.32
N HIS A 247 4.00 18.06 17.44
CA HIS A 247 2.57 17.75 17.54
C HIS A 247 2.29 16.27 17.32
N ILE A 248 2.83 15.69 16.23
CA ILE A 248 2.56 14.29 15.88
C ILE A 248 3.14 13.32 16.91
N SER A 249 4.35 13.57 17.42
CA SER A 249 4.96 12.72 18.44
C SER A 249 4.19 12.71 19.75
N ARG A 250 3.62 13.84 20.17
CA ARG A 250 2.83 13.94 21.41
C ARG A 250 1.46 13.24 21.30
N ASN A 251 0.81 13.33 20.15
CA ASN A 251 -0.55 12.83 19.97
C ASN A 251 -0.60 11.38 19.44
N CYS A 252 0.43 10.94 18.69
CA CYS A 252 0.51 9.62 18.09
C CYS A 252 1.58 8.78 18.78
N ILE A 253 1.35 8.43 20.06
CA ILE A 253 2.34 7.73 20.92
C ILE A 253 2.61 6.27 20.50
N LYS A 254 1.81 5.72 19.57
CA LYS A 254 1.94 4.35 19.04
C LYS A 254 2.88 4.28 17.83
N LEU A 255 3.53 5.39 17.44
CA LEU A 255 4.44 5.41 16.30
C LEU A 255 5.61 4.45 16.51
N GLN A 256 5.78 3.56 15.52
CA GLN A 256 6.85 2.57 15.45
C GLN A 256 7.81 2.84 14.30
N LYS A 257 7.29 3.35 13.18
CA LYS A 257 8.11 3.71 12.02
C LYS A 257 7.86 5.16 11.63
N ILE A 258 8.94 5.95 11.54
CA ILE A 258 8.93 7.34 11.09
C ILE A 258 9.97 7.51 9.98
N CYS A 259 9.55 8.02 8.83
CA CYS A 259 10.45 8.41 7.75
C CYS A 259 10.32 9.92 7.51
N LEU A 260 11.43 10.63 7.75
CA LEU A 260 11.58 12.09 7.61
C LEU A 260 12.73 12.42 6.64
N SER A 261 13.26 11.44 5.91
CA SER A 261 14.40 11.64 5.02
C SER A 261 14.13 12.79 4.06
N LYS A 262 15.12 13.66 3.87
CA LYS A 262 15.07 14.87 3.03
C LYS A 262 14.02 15.92 3.47
N CYS A 263 13.62 15.91 4.76
CA CYS A 263 12.91 17.03 5.38
C CYS A 263 13.95 18.02 5.93
N VAL A 264 14.42 18.92 5.08
CA VAL A 264 15.61 19.75 5.30
C VAL A 264 15.47 20.82 6.40
N GLU A 265 14.24 21.16 6.79
CA GLU A 265 13.93 22.16 7.81
C GLU A 265 13.90 21.57 9.25
N LEU A 266 14.08 20.25 9.39
CA LEU A 266 14.07 19.59 10.70
C LEU A 266 15.40 19.75 11.42
N THR A 267 15.31 20.04 12.73
CA THR A 267 16.46 20.17 13.63
C THR A 267 16.40 19.13 14.76
N ASP A 268 17.41 19.09 15.62
CA ASP A 268 17.46 18.22 16.81
C ASP A 268 16.18 18.28 17.66
N GLN A 269 15.43 19.38 17.60
CA GLN A 269 14.16 19.52 18.32
C GLN A 269 13.13 18.45 17.91
N SER A 270 13.13 18.04 16.64
CA SER A 270 12.29 16.93 16.15
C SER A 270 12.71 15.60 16.79
N LEU A 271 14.01 15.28 16.79
CA LEU A 271 14.52 14.03 17.38
C LEU A 271 14.28 13.98 18.90
N ILE A 272 14.47 15.12 19.58
CA ILE A 272 14.17 15.25 21.01
C ILE A 272 12.69 15.02 21.27
N ALA A 273 11.79 15.61 20.48
CA ALA A 273 10.35 15.43 20.64
C ALA A 273 9.91 13.98 20.42
N ILE A 274 10.45 13.32 19.37
CA ILE A 274 10.23 11.89 19.09
C ILE A 274 10.71 11.04 20.26
N SER A 275 11.93 11.28 20.75
CA SER A 275 12.52 10.50 21.84
C SER A 275 11.73 10.58 23.15
N GLN A 276 11.09 11.72 23.41
CA GLN A 276 10.31 11.95 24.63
C GLN A 276 8.95 11.28 24.65
N ASN A 277 8.38 10.95 23.48
CA ASN A 277 7.00 10.52 23.38
C ASN A 277 6.80 9.16 22.68
N ASN A 278 7.70 8.77 21.76
CA ASN A 278 7.53 7.59 20.91
C ASN A 278 8.49 6.46 21.30
N HIS A 279 8.32 5.94 22.51
CA HIS A 279 9.20 4.89 23.06
C HIS A 279 9.11 3.54 22.33
N ALA A 280 8.03 3.29 21.58
CA ALA A 280 7.85 2.09 20.75
C ALA A 280 8.52 2.19 19.36
N LEU A 281 9.26 3.29 19.11
CA LEU A 281 9.91 3.51 17.81
C LEU A 281 10.97 2.43 17.55
N ASN A 282 10.81 1.73 16.42
CA ASN A 282 11.74 0.69 15.97
C ASN A 282 12.47 1.04 14.67
N THR A 283 11.90 1.94 13.85
CA THR A 283 12.49 2.34 12.58
C THR A 283 12.46 3.86 12.46
N LEU A 284 13.61 4.47 12.21
CA LEU A 284 13.76 5.90 11.94
C LEU A 284 14.63 6.12 10.70
N GLU A 285 14.04 6.75 9.68
CA GLU A 285 14.73 7.12 8.45
C GLU A 285 14.83 8.66 8.41
N VAL A 286 16.04 9.20 8.44
CA VAL A 286 16.32 10.66 8.48
C VAL A 286 17.43 11.06 7.51
N SER A 287 17.70 10.22 6.51
CA SER A 287 18.69 10.50 5.47
C SER A 287 18.48 11.88 4.84
N GLY A 288 19.55 12.63 4.61
CA GLY A 288 19.52 13.97 4.01
C GLY A 288 18.92 15.07 4.90
N CYS A 289 18.79 14.84 6.20
CA CYS A 289 18.41 15.87 7.17
C CYS A 289 19.67 16.55 7.72
N HIS A 290 20.11 17.61 7.05
CA HIS A 290 21.44 18.22 7.26
C HIS A 290 21.58 19.00 8.57
N GLN A 291 20.50 19.29 9.30
CA GLN A 291 20.54 20.06 10.55
C GLN A 291 20.54 19.19 11.82
N PHE A 292 20.51 17.86 11.66
CA PHE A 292 20.63 16.95 12.81
C PHE A 292 22.09 16.83 13.24
N THR A 293 22.30 16.92 14.56
CA THR A 293 23.61 16.79 15.21
C THR A 293 23.62 15.65 16.23
N ASP A 294 24.75 15.39 16.85
CA ASP A 294 24.88 14.37 17.90
C ASP A 294 23.91 14.59 19.08
N ILE A 295 23.44 15.82 19.31
CA ILE A 295 22.49 16.15 20.40
C ILE A 295 21.14 15.44 20.21
N GLY A 296 20.60 15.47 19.01
CA GLY A 296 19.33 14.79 18.70
C GLY A 296 19.45 13.28 18.88
N PHE A 297 20.54 12.69 18.42
CA PHE A 297 20.78 11.24 18.53
C PHE A 297 21.11 10.79 19.95
N GLN A 298 21.74 11.64 20.76
CA GLN A 298 21.91 11.40 22.20
C GLN A 298 20.53 11.22 22.87
N ALA A 299 19.57 12.09 22.57
CA ALA A 299 18.22 12.00 23.11
C ALA A 299 17.51 10.69 22.69
N LEU A 300 17.65 10.30 21.42
CA LEU A 300 17.10 9.03 20.92
C LEU A 300 17.73 7.82 21.62
N GLY A 301 19.04 7.73 21.70
CA GLY A 301 19.76 6.66 22.39
C GLY A 301 19.36 6.54 23.86
N LYS A 302 19.06 7.66 24.52
CA LYS A 302 18.57 7.66 25.89
C LYS A 302 17.20 7.06 26.09
N ASN A 303 16.26 7.28 25.14
CA ASN A 303 14.83 7.03 25.36
C ASN A 303 14.22 5.99 24.43
N CYS A 304 14.77 5.76 23.21
CA CYS A 304 14.20 4.85 22.20
C CYS A 304 14.93 3.51 22.20
N LYS A 305 14.68 2.68 23.21
CA LYS A 305 15.40 1.41 23.44
C LYS A 305 15.07 0.29 22.43
N TYR A 306 13.97 0.44 21.67
CA TYR A 306 13.50 -0.54 20.72
C TYR A 306 13.88 -0.22 19.27
N LEU A 307 14.81 0.77 19.05
CA LEU A 307 15.30 1.06 17.71
C LEU A 307 16.08 -0.14 17.15
N GLU A 308 15.59 -0.65 16.01
CA GLU A 308 16.15 -1.77 15.25
C GLU A 308 16.78 -1.30 13.94
N LYS A 309 16.20 -0.25 13.32
CA LYS A 309 16.63 0.24 11.99
C LYS A 309 16.74 1.75 11.99
N MET A 310 17.86 2.25 11.50
CA MET A 310 18.10 3.68 11.33
C MET A 310 18.83 3.96 10.02
N ASP A 311 18.41 5.02 9.34
CA ASP A 311 19.05 5.54 8.16
C ASP A 311 19.48 6.98 8.42
N LEU A 312 20.82 7.21 8.41
CA LEU A 312 21.50 8.46 8.70
C LEU A 312 22.31 8.97 7.49
N GLU A 313 22.09 8.39 6.32
CA GLU A 313 22.82 8.76 5.11
C GLU A 313 22.69 10.27 4.86
N GLU A 314 23.75 10.92 4.42
CA GLU A 314 23.79 12.38 4.17
C GLU A 314 23.51 13.28 5.41
N CYS A 315 23.57 12.78 6.65
CA CYS A 315 23.49 13.59 7.86
C CYS A 315 24.90 14.15 8.20
N ASN A 316 25.27 15.29 7.62
CA ASN A 316 26.65 15.77 7.59
C ASN A 316 27.17 16.40 8.90
N GLN A 317 26.32 16.62 9.92
CA GLN A 317 26.69 17.22 11.19
C GLN A 317 26.78 16.21 12.34
N ILE A 318 26.69 14.92 12.05
CA ILE A 318 26.89 13.85 13.04
C ILE A 318 28.35 13.40 13.06
N THR A 319 28.79 12.90 14.20
CA THR A 319 30.15 12.38 14.44
C THR A 319 30.09 10.95 15.01
N ASP A 320 31.25 10.37 15.33
CA ASP A 320 31.35 9.09 16.04
C ASP A 320 30.62 9.09 17.40
N LEU A 321 30.36 10.28 17.98
CA LEU A 321 29.53 10.38 19.19
C LEU A 321 28.12 9.88 18.98
N THR A 322 27.51 10.15 17.82
CA THR A 322 26.19 9.59 17.48
C THR A 322 26.23 8.06 17.52
N LEU A 323 27.23 7.42 16.91
CA LEU A 323 27.39 5.96 16.94
C LEU A 323 27.54 5.44 18.36
N ALA A 324 28.34 6.12 19.20
CA ALA A 324 28.53 5.75 20.60
C ALA A 324 27.22 5.86 21.41
N TYR A 325 26.43 6.91 21.21
CA TYR A 325 25.12 7.07 21.85
C TYR A 325 24.13 6.00 21.45
N LEU A 326 24.06 5.67 20.14
CA LEU A 326 23.17 4.65 19.62
C LEU A 326 23.59 3.24 20.07
N ALA A 327 24.88 2.91 20.02
CA ALA A 327 25.40 1.61 20.46
C ALA A 327 25.12 1.36 21.94
N THR A 328 25.22 2.39 22.77
CA THR A 328 24.96 2.30 24.22
C THR A 328 23.45 2.27 24.50
N GLY A 329 22.70 3.06 23.76
CA GLY A 329 21.30 3.35 24.05
C GLY A 329 20.28 2.43 23.37
N CYS A 330 20.61 1.87 22.22
CA CYS A 330 19.71 1.07 21.39
C CYS A 330 20.29 -0.33 21.17
N PRO A 331 20.21 -1.23 22.16
CA PRO A 331 20.87 -2.55 22.10
C PRO A 331 20.29 -3.48 21.01
N GLY A 332 19.09 -3.18 20.51
CA GLY A 332 18.43 -3.93 19.44
C GLY A 332 18.72 -3.40 18.04
N LEU A 333 19.64 -2.44 17.86
CA LEU A 333 19.91 -1.85 16.56
C LEU A 333 20.61 -2.85 15.63
N GLU A 334 19.86 -3.36 14.63
CA GLU A 334 20.33 -4.39 13.68
C GLU A 334 20.82 -3.77 12.36
N LYS A 335 20.21 -2.64 11.93
CA LYS A 335 20.52 -2.00 10.66
C LYS A 335 20.76 -0.50 10.87
N LEU A 336 21.99 -0.10 10.59
CA LEU A 336 22.38 1.31 10.52
C LEU A 336 22.96 1.59 9.13
N VAL A 337 22.34 2.51 8.40
CA VAL A 337 22.87 3.04 7.13
C VAL A 337 23.47 4.40 7.43
N SER A 338 24.75 4.55 7.18
CA SER A 338 25.50 5.81 7.35
C SER A 338 26.61 5.83 6.30
N GLU A 339 26.39 6.52 5.18
CA GLU A 339 27.48 6.92 4.30
C GLU A 339 27.70 8.43 4.52
N THR A 340 28.59 8.74 5.42
CA THR A 340 29.20 10.07 5.47
C THR A 340 30.46 10.00 4.62
N TYR A 341 30.47 10.64 3.46
CA TYR A 341 31.73 10.93 2.78
C TYR A 341 32.50 11.90 3.69
N ILE A 342 33.47 11.35 4.43
CA ILE A 342 34.52 12.10 5.14
C ILE A 342 35.55 12.57 4.12
#